data_45523e1bf36d6144a0e7535a5b8c7b8e
#
_entry.id   45523e1bf36d6144a0e7535a5b8c7b8e
#
_cell.length_a   1.000
_cell.length_b   1.000
_cell.length_c   1.000
_cell.angle_alpha   90.00
_cell.angle_beta   90.00
_cell.angle_gamma   90.00
#
_symmetry.space_group_name_H-M   'P 1'
#
loop_
_entity.id
_entity.type
_entity.pdbx_description
1 polymer ?
#
loop_
_entity_poly.entity_id
_entity_poly.type
_entity_poly.pdbx_seq_one_letter_code
_entity_poly.pdbx_strand_id
1 'polypeptide(L)'
;AVKSEKIENVPAASFDQALQGQSTGLQVISSSGEPSKAATFQIRGTNSINSGKSPLFILDGVPISSSDFNTLSPNDIESISVLKDASSTSIYGARAANGVVVITSKRGLAMDKAKITLRAQYGFSELAQTNWKMMNTDERIQFEKEVGLDTGKDYNLLSRVNVNWLDEVFNDRAPLQSYELSINRATDRLNYYVSGGFYDQDGI
;
A
#
# COMPACT_ATOMS: atom_id res chain seq x y z
N ALA A 1 12.70 -14.57 -4.47
CA ALA A 1 12.83 -13.14 -4.76
C ALA A 1 11.70 -12.70 -5.68
N VAL A 2 11.13 -11.55 -5.40
CA VAL A 2 10.16 -10.86 -6.26
C VAL A 2 10.96 -9.86 -7.10
N LYS A 3 10.83 -9.94 -8.42
CA LYS A 3 11.51 -9.02 -9.34
C LYS A 3 10.65 -7.77 -9.57
N SER A 4 11.30 -6.67 -9.93
CA SER A 4 10.67 -5.36 -10.20
C SER A 4 9.53 -5.44 -11.23
N GLU A 5 9.65 -6.26 -12.28
CA GLU A 5 8.63 -6.44 -13.32
C GLU A 5 7.23 -6.80 -12.78
N LYS A 6 7.17 -7.48 -11.64
CA LYS A 6 5.89 -7.84 -11.00
C LYS A 6 5.31 -6.71 -10.15
N ILE A 7 6.14 -5.79 -9.69
CA ILE A 7 5.77 -4.72 -8.77
C ILE A 7 5.46 -3.44 -9.55
N GLU A 8 6.22 -3.14 -10.60
CA GLU A 8 6.10 -1.91 -11.39
C GLU A 8 4.76 -1.74 -12.12
N ASN A 9 4.07 -2.85 -12.43
CA ASN A 9 2.81 -2.83 -13.15
C ASN A 9 1.57 -2.77 -12.25
N VAL A 10 1.77 -2.76 -10.94
CA VAL A 10 0.66 -2.63 -9.98
C VAL A 10 0.49 -1.14 -9.67
N PRO A 11 -0.65 -0.52 -10.04
CA PRO A 11 -0.96 0.83 -9.62
C PRO A 11 -1.27 0.80 -8.11
N ALA A 12 -0.24 0.88 -7.30
CA ALA A 12 -0.34 0.81 -5.86
C ALA A 12 0.01 2.17 -5.25
N ALA A 13 -0.85 2.63 -4.34
CA ALA A 13 -0.67 3.86 -3.59
C ALA A 13 0.59 3.84 -2.72
N SER A 14 1.02 2.64 -2.32
CA SER A 14 2.17 2.46 -1.45
C SER A 14 2.90 1.16 -1.80
N PHE A 15 4.16 1.11 -1.44
CA PHE A 15 5.02 -0.03 -1.72
C PHE A 15 4.55 -1.33 -1.06
N ASP A 16 3.92 -1.23 0.11
CA ASP A 16 3.31 -2.33 0.84
C ASP A 16 2.16 -2.99 0.05
N GLN A 17 1.30 -2.19 -0.58
CA GLN A 17 0.22 -2.70 -1.42
C GLN A 17 0.77 -3.43 -2.65
N ALA A 18 1.84 -2.92 -3.26
CA ALA A 18 2.50 -3.57 -4.39
C ALA A 18 3.08 -4.95 -4.05
N LEU A 19 3.42 -5.19 -2.78
CA LEU A 19 3.95 -6.47 -2.30
C LEU A 19 2.88 -7.48 -1.89
N GLN A 20 1.65 -7.05 -1.71
CA GLN A 20 0.58 -7.93 -1.26
C GLN A 20 0.36 -9.08 -2.25
N GLY A 21 0.46 -10.33 -1.75
CA GLY A 21 0.31 -11.53 -2.57
C GLY A 21 1.48 -11.87 -3.50
N GLN A 22 2.51 -11.00 -3.63
CA GLN A 22 3.65 -11.22 -4.52
C GLN A 22 4.74 -12.12 -3.91
N SER A 23 4.79 -12.26 -2.61
CA SER A 23 5.79 -13.08 -1.93
C SER A 23 5.16 -14.15 -1.04
N THR A 24 5.54 -15.41 -1.24
CA THR A 24 5.08 -16.51 -0.38
C THR A 24 5.65 -16.37 1.03
N GLY A 25 4.76 -16.31 2.04
CA GLY A 25 5.10 -16.23 3.46
C GLY A 25 5.39 -14.83 3.98
N LEU A 26 5.21 -13.80 3.19
CA LEU A 26 5.06 -12.42 3.63
C LEU A 26 3.57 -12.08 3.60
N GLN A 27 3.01 -11.76 4.74
CA GLN A 27 1.64 -11.28 4.88
C GLN A 27 1.70 -9.76 5.05
N VAL A 28 1.01 -9.06 4.18
CA VAL A 28 0.83 -7.61 4.23
C VAL A 28 -0.61 -7.37 4.66
N ILE A 29 -0.79 -6.75 5.82
CA ILE A 29 -2.10 -6.48 6.40
C ILE A 29 -2.32 -4.97 6.35
N SER A 30 -3.17 -4.53 5.43
CA SER A 30 -3.70 -3.17 5.45
C SER A 30 -4.87 -3.12 6.44
N SER A 31 -4.76 -2.29 7.45
CA SER A 31 -5.79 -2.13 8.49
C SER A 31 -6.86 -1.10 8.13
N SER A 32 -6.68 -0.36 7.05
CA SER A 32 -7.61 0.67 6.59
C SER A 32 -7.49 0.87 5.08
N GLY A 33 -8.54 1.40 4.46
CA GLY A 33 -8.52 1.86 3.06
C GLY A 33 -7.97 3.28 2.89
N GLU A 34 -7.48 3.88 3.96
CA GLU A 34 -6.94 5.24 3.95
C GLU A 34 -5.63 5.28 3.14
N PRO A 35 -5.54 6.13 2.11
CA PRO A 35 -4.29 6.34 1.39
C PRO A 35 -3.18 6.75 2.36
N SER A 36 -1.96 6.34 2.14
CA SER A 36 -0.77 6.63 2.97
C SER A 36 -0.70 5.95 4.34
N LYS A 37 -1.69 5.17 4.76
CA LYS A 37 -1.59 4.42 6.00
C LYS A 37 -0.74 3.18 5.81
N ALA A 38 0.35 3.11 6.56
CA ALA A 38 1.31 2.01 6.50
C ALA A 38 0.67 0.66 6.82
N ALA A 39 0.90 -0.35 5.97
CA ALA A 39 0.50 -1.71 6.27
C ALA A 39 1.42 -2.36 7.31
N THR A 40 0.90 -3.37 7.98
CA THR A 40 1.66 -4.20 8.90
C THR A 40 2.20 -5.41 8.15
N PHE A 41 3.51 -5.62 8.26
CA PHE A 41 4.20 -6.77 7.66
C PHE A 41 4.38 -7.87 8.67
N GLN A 42 4.09 -9.11 8.27
CA GLN A 42 4.26 -10.29 9.10
C GLN A 42 4.83 -11.45 8.28
N ILE A 43 5.85 -12.11 8.83
CA ILE A 43 6.44 -13.34 8.26
C ILE A 43 6.18 -14.49 9.23
N ARG A 44 5.56 -15.59 8.73
CA ARG A 44 5.32 -16.84 9.49
C ARG A 44 4.45 -16.71 10.77
N GLY A 45 3.61 -15.70 10.89
CA GLY A 45 2.75 -15.53 12.07
C GLY A 45 3.45 -14.85 13.26
N THR A 46 2.81 -14.87 14.42
CA THR A 46 3.31 -14.21 15.64
C THR A 46 4.16 -15.16 16.45
N ASN A 47 5.45 -14.92 16.51
CA ASN A 47 6.38 -15.75 17.33
C ASN A 47 6.48 -15.29 18.79
N SER A 48 5.96 -14.11 19.14
CA SER A 48 6.02 -13.55 20.47
C SER A 48 4.81 -12.69 20.78
N ILE A 49 4.36 -12.72 22.01
CA ILE A 49 3.25 -11.91 22.52
C ILE A 49 3.73 -10.47 22.81
N ASN A 50 4.98 -10.30 23.25
CA ASN A 50 5.52 -9.03 23.74
C ASN A 50 6.61 -8.42 22.83
N SER A 51 7.11 -9.13 21.83
CA SER A 51 8.10 -8.63 20.87
C SER A 51 7.39 -8.03 19.64
N GLY A 52 7.98 -7.02 19.03
CA GLY A 52 7.50 -6.46 17.76
C GLY A 52 7.30 -7.55 16.70
N LYS A 53 6.24 -7.43 15.94
CA LYS A 53 5.84 -8.43 14.91
C LYS A 53 6.47 -8.16 13.55
N SER A 54 7.04 -6.99 13.35
CA SER A 54 7.59 -6.56 12.05
C SER A 54 8.90 -7.27 11.74
N PRO A 55 9.12 -7.66 10.48
CA PRO A 55 10.41 -8.17 10.02
C PRO A 55 11.47 -7.07 10.03
N LEU A 56 12.73 -7.48 9.96
CA LEU A 56 13.85 -6.56 9.74
C LEU A 56 13.93 -6.21 8.25
N PHE A 57 13.94 -4.90 7.93
CA PHE A 57 14.12 -4.42 6.55
C PHE A 57 15.57 -4.05 6.31
N ILE A 58 16.14 -4.52 5.20
CA ILE A 58 17.52 -4.26 4.79
C ILE A 58 17.49 -3.69 3.37
N LEU A 59 17.90 -2.44 3.21
CA LEU A 59 18.05 -1.79 1.91
C LEU A 59 19.53 -1.72 1.53
N ASP A 60 19.92 -2.39 0.46
CA ASP A 60 21.29 -2.46 -0.04
C ASP A 60 22.34 -2.80 1.04
N GLY A 61 21.96 -3.67 1.97
CA GLY A 61 22.81 -4.10 3.10
C GLY A 61 22.67 -3.25 4.36
N VAL A 62 21.92 -2.14 4.35
CA VAL A 62 21.72 -1.24 5.49
C VAL A 62 20.34 -1.48 6.11
N PRO A 63 20.26 -1.69 7.44
CA PRO A 63 18.97 -1.78 8.13
C PRO A 63 18.21 -0.46 8.08
N ILE A 64 16.94 -0.53 7.69
CA ILE A 64 16.01 0.62 7.67
C ILE A 64 14.79 0.37 8.56
N SER A 65 14.08 1.43 8.92
CA SER A 65 12.85 1.33 9.68
C SER A 65 11.66 0.92 8.79
N SER A 66 10.58 0.44 9.40
CA SER A 66 9.33 0.15 8.69
C SER A 66 8.71 1.42 8.08
N SER A 67 8.88 2.57 8.71
CA SER A 67 8.43 3.86 8.18
C SER A 67 9.21 4.25 6.93
N ASP A 68 10.55 4.12 6.95
CA ASP A 68 11.38 4.42 5.78
C ASP A 68 11.08 3.49 4.62
N PHE A 69 10.81 2.21 4.93
CA PHE A 69 10.41 1.23 3.92
C PHE A 69 9.15 1.66 3.16
N ASN A 70 8.16 2.21 3.85
CA ASN A 70 6.90 2.64 3.23
C ASN A 70 7.05 3.89 2.34
N THR A 71 8.14 4.65 2.51
CA THR A 71 8.44 5.82 1.66
C THR A 71 9.18 5.47 0.36
N LEU A 72 9.62 4.20 0.23
CA LEU A 72 10.32 3.78 -0.98
C LEU A 72 9.37 3.72 -2.18
N SER A 73 9.84 4.23 -3.31
CA SER A 73 9.12 4.06 -4.58
C SER A 73 9.27 2.62 -5.08
N PRO A 74 8.17 1.92 -5.41
CA PRO A 74 8.24 0.59 -6.03
C PRO A 74 9.11 0.56 -7.28
N ASN A 75 9.15 1.67 -7.98
CA ASN A 75 9.87 1.81 -9.24
C ASN A 75 11.39 1.91 -9.09
N ASP A 76 11.89 2.24 -7.88
CA ASP A 76 13.32 2.32 -7.58
C ASP A 76 13.92 0.97 -7.12
N ILE A 77 13.08 -0.05 -6.96
CA ILE A 77 13.47 -1.36 -6.48
C ILE A 77 13.76 -2.29 -7.65
N GLU A 78 14.88 -2.99 -7.59
CA GLU A 78 15.26 -4.04 -8.52
C GLU A 78 14.67 -5.39 -8.10
N SER A 79 14.81 -5.74 -6.83
CA SER A 79 14.30 -7.00 -6.31
C SER A 79 14.08 -6.97 -4.80
N ILE A 80 13.19 -7.87 -4.34
CA ILE A 80 12.91 -8.11 -2.93
C ILE A 80 13.04 -9.58 -2.63
N SER A 81 13.81 -9.91 -1.61
CA SER A 81 13.97 -11.28 -1.10
C SER A 81 13.51 -11.37 0.35
N VAL A 82 12.64 -12.33 0.63
CA VAL A 82 12.15 -12.59 1.99
C VAL A 82 12.89 -13.79 2.56
N LEU A 83 13.70 -13.56 3.59
CA LEU A 83 14.45 -14.59 4.33
C LEU A 83 13.61 -15.03 5.52
N LYS A 84 13.23 -16.29 5.53
CA LYS A 84 12.35 -16.88 6.54
C LYS A 84 13.09 -17.87 7.44
N ASP A 85 14.11 -18.51 6.90
CA ASP A 85 14.78 -19.63 7.56
C ASP A 85 15.84 -19.14 8.53
N ALA A 86 15.96 -19.80 9.68
CA ALA A 86 16.90 -19.42 10.72
C ALA A 86 18.36 -19.36 10.22
N SER A 87 18.73 -20.24 9.30
CA SER A 87 20.07 -20.24 8.69
C SER A 87 20.34 -19.00 7.86
N SER A 88 19.34 -18.51 7.10
CA SER A 88 19.49 -17.32 6.25
C SER A 88 19.37 -16.02 7.04
N THR A 89 18.68 -16.03 8.19
CA THR A 89 18.51 -14.85 9.04
C THR A 89 19.61 -14.70 10.10
N SER A 90 20.40 -15.75 10.34
CA SER A 90 21.45 -15.77 11.39
C SER A 90 22.49 -14.66 11.24
N ILE A 91 22.82 -14.26 10.02
CA ILE A 91 23.79 -13.18 9.74
C ILE A 91 23.33 -11.81 10.25
N TYR A 92 22.03 -11.64 10.50
CA TYR A 92 21.44 -10.38 10.98
C TYR A 92 21.16 -10.38 12.49
N GLY A 93 21.50 -11.48 13.19
CA GLY A 93 21.40 -11.62 14.64
C GLY A 93 19.96 -11.64 15.18
N ALA A 94 19.79 -11.31 16.46
CA ALA A 94 18.52 -11.41 17.17
C ALA A 94 17.39 -10.54 16.57
N ARG A 95 17.73 -9.43 15.91
CA ARG A 95 16.76 -8.55 15.25
C ARG A 95 16.02 -9.22 14.09
N ALA A 96 16.59 -10.29 13.55
CA ALA A 96 16.02 -11.06 12.44
C ALA A 96 15.09 -12.20 12.88
N ALA A 97 14.74 -12.28 14.17
CA ALA A 97 13.91 -13.36 14.72
C ALA A 97 12.53 -13.45 14.02
N ASN A 98 11.98 -12.33 13.56
CA ASN A 98 10.72 -12.27 12.83
C ASN A 98 10.88 -12.39 11.30
N GLY A 99 12.06 -12.74 10.82
CA GLY A 99 12.42 -12.78 9.40
C GLY A 99 13.07 -11.49 8.92
N VAL A 100 13.57 -11.52 7.69
CA VAL A 100 14.26 -10.38 7.05
C VAL A 100 13.70 -10.16 5.66
N VAL A 101 13.43 -8.90 5.33
CA VAL A 101 13.10 -8.45 3.98
C VAL A 101 14.32 -7.72 3.43
N VAL A 102 14.98 -8.33 2.46
CA VAL A 102 16.15 -7.75 1.78
C VAL A 102 15.69 -7.08 0.50
N ILE A 103 15.99 -5.81 0.38
CA ILE A 103 15.61 -4.93 -0.72
C ILE A 103 16.87 -4.53 -1.46
N THR A 104 16.86 -4.72 -2.77
CA THR A 104 17.94 -4.27 -3.65
C THR A 104 17.40 -3.13 -4.52
N SER A 105 18.05 -1.98 -4.46
CA SER A 105 17.68 -0.83 -5.28
C SER A 105 18.22 -0.96 -6.71
N LYS A 106 17.58 -0.29 -7.66
CA LYS A 106 18.06 -0.19 -9.04
C LYS A 106 19.38 0.54 -9.11
N ARG A 107 20.23 0.07 -9.97
CA ARG A 107 21.54 0.67 -10.26
C ARG A 107 21.62 1.07 -11.73
N GLY A 108 22.63 1.87 -12.06
CA GLY A 108 22.90 2.20 -13.44
C GLY A 108 23.19 0.95 -14.28
N LEU A 109 22.68 0.91 -15.47
CA LEU A 109 22.94 -0.17 -16.41
C LEU A 109 24.08 0.23 -17.35
N ALA A 110 24.99 -0.71 -17.64
CA ALA A 110 26.07 -0.50 -18.59
C ALA A 110 25.50 -0.31 -20.00
N MET A 111 25.53 0.91 -20.48
CA MET A 111 25.00 1.31 -21.79
C MET A 111 25.84 2.46 -22.38
N ASP A 112 25.88 2.52 -23.71
CA ASP A 112 26.59 3.61 -24.41
C ASP A 112 25.96 5.00 -24.14
N LYS A 113 24.63 5.03 -23.97
CA LYS A 113 23.87 6.25 -23.68
C LYS A 113 23.07 6.12 -22.40
N ALA A 114 22.80 7.25 -21.75
CA ALA A 114 21.90 7.27 -20.60
C ALA A 114 20.48 6.86 -21.03
N LYS A 115 19.88 5.94 -20.28
CA LYS A 115 18.47 5.56 -20.45
C LYS A 115 17.61 6.50 -19.63
N ILE A 116 16.73 7.22 -20.28
CA ILE A 116 15.71 8.05 -19.67
C ILE A 116 14.37 7.32 -19.75
N THR A 117 13.69 7.20 -18.65
CA THR A 117 12.37 6.55 -18.58
C THR A 117 11.39 7.52 -17.95
N LEU A 118 10.30 7.80 -18.66
CA LEU A 118 9.16 8.55 -18.15
C LEU A 118 7.98 7.59 -18.01
N ARG A 119 7.38 7.56 -16.83
CA ARG A 119 6.13 6.86 -16.57
C ARG A 119 5.07 7.87 -16.17
N ALA A 120 3.88 7.73 -16.71
CA ALA A 120 2.72 8.51 -16.34
C ALA A 120 1.52 7.57 -16.22
N GLN A 121 0.85 7.63 -15.09
CA GLN A 121 -0.36 6.84 -14.82
C GLN A 121 -1.46 7.78 -14.34
N TYR A 122 -2.65 7.57 -14.86
CA TYR A 122 -3.85 8.23 -14.43
C TYR A 122 -4.95 7.20 -14.28
N GLY A 123 -5.66 7.25 -13.19
CA GLY A 123 -6.73 6.31 -12.89
C GLY A 123 -7.74 6.92 -11.92
N PHE A 124 -8.69 6.10 -11.51
CA PHE A 124 -9.62 6.44 -10.44
C PHE A 124 -9.92 5.18 -9.64
N SER A 125 -10.15 5.40 -8.35
CA SER A 125 -10.62 4.38 -7.42
C SER A 125 -12.10 4.61 -7.18
N GLU A 126 -12.84 3.53 -7.03
CA GLU A 126 -14.25 3.56 -6.69
C GLU A 126 -14.55 2.54 -5.60
N LEU A 127 -15.63 2.73 -4.86
CA LEU A 127 -16.07 1.77 -3.86
C LEU A 127 -16.38 0.45 -4.57
N ALA A 128 -15.73 -0.64 -4.16
CA ALA A 128 -16.05 -1.96 -4.67
C ALA A 128 -17.54 -2.25 -4.42
N GLN A 129 -18.25 -2.65 -5.46
CA GLN A 129 -19.68 -2.99 -5.32
C GLN A 129 -19.87 -4.05 -4.24
N THR A 130 -20.62 -3.66 -3.21
CA THR A 130 -21.01 -4.55 -2.13
C THR A 130 -22.48 -4.92 -2.31
N ASN A 131 -22.88 -6.14 -1.94
CA ASN A 131 -24.25 -6.59 -2.00
C ASN A 131 -25.13 -5.99 -0.87
N TRP A 132 -24.59 -5.10 -0.07
CA TRP A 132 -25.34 -4.41 0.99
C TRP A 132 -25.71 -3.00 0.54
N LYS A 133 -26.91 -2.59 0.93
CA LYS A 133 -27.49 -1.26 0.68
C LYS A 133 -27.74 -0.59 2.02
N MET A 134 -27.29 0.64 2.19
CA MET A 134 -27.71 1.42 3.36
C MET A 134 -29.14 1.89 3.21
N MET A 135 -29.86 1.96 4.32
CA MET A 135 -31.20 2.53 4.36
C MET A 135 -31.11 4.02 4.02
N ASN A 136 -31.99 4.46 3.14
CA ASN A 136 -32.25 5.87 2.95
C ASN A 136 -33.07 6.44 4.12
N THR A 137 -33.36 7.74 4.13
CA THR A 137 -34.07 8.40 5.22
C THR A 137 -35.46 7.80 5.45
N ASP A 138 -36.20 7.53 4.39
CA ASP A 138 -37.55 6.99 4.50
C ASP A 138 -37.57 5.55 5.01
N GLU A 139 -36.69 4.70 4.48
CA GLU A 139 -36.50 3.33 4.95
C GLU A 139 -36.07 3.30 6.42
N ARG A 140 -35.21 4.24 6.84
CA ARG A 140 -34.77 4.36 8.24
C ARG A 140 -35.92 4.79 9.15
N ILE A 141 -36.72 5.75 8.77
CA ILE A 141 -37.90 6.18 9.53
C ILE A 141 -38.90 5.03 9.68
N GLN A 142 -39.15 4.30 8.60
CA GLN A 142 -40.01 3.12 8.65
C GLN A 142 -39.50 2.07 9.62
N PHE A 143 -38.23 1.73 9.52
CA PHE A 143 -37.57 0.77 10.43
C PHE A 143 -37.67 1.22 11.90
N GLU A 144 -37.40 2.50 12.21
CA GLU A 144 -37.48 3.00 13.59
C GLU A 144 -38.90 2.91 14.17
N LYS A 145 -39.93 3.14 13.34
CA LYS A 145 -41.34 2.98 13.73
C LYS A 145 -41.69 1.50 13.98
N GLU A 146 -41.25 0.60 13.12
CA GLU A 146 -41.50 -0.85 13.25
C GLU A 146 -40.84 -1.47 14.49
N VAL A 147 -39.63 -1.00 14.85
CA VAL A 147 -38.87 -1.53 16.01
C VAL A 147 -39.23 -0.80 17.30
N GLY A 148 -40.07 0.22 17.27
CA GLY A 148 -40.46 0.97 18.46
C GLY A 148 -39.37 1.90 19.01
N LEU A 149 -38.44 2.32 18.18
CA LEU A 149 -37.41 3.33 18.51
C LEU A 149 -37.93 4.74 18.29
N ASP A 150 -39.22 4.92 18.28
CA ASP A 150 -39.95 6.18 18.09
C ASP A 150 -39.88 7.04 19.37
N THR A 151 -38.74 7.63 19.61
CA THR A 151 -38.45 8.41 20.82
C THR A 151 -38.62 9.93 20.58
N GLY A 152 -39.84 10.37 20.23
CA GLY A 152 -40.17 11.80 20.19
C GLY A 152 -39.49 12.61 19.07
N LYS A 153 -39.05 11.98 18.01
CA LYS A 153 -38.46 12.62 16.81
C LYS A 153 -39.57 13.19 15.92
N ASP A 154 -39.36 14.37 15.37
CA ASP A 154 -40.22 14.93 14.35
C ASP A 154 -39.90 14.33 12.97
N TYR A 155 -40.58 13.25 12.62
CA TYR A 155 -40.37 12.56 11.35
C TYR A 155 -40.85 13.40 10.14
N ASN A 156 -41.72 14.37 10.31
CA ASN A 156 -42.10 15.27 9.22
C ASN A 156 -40.97 16.22 8.85
N LEU A 157 -40.15 16.59 9.83
CA LEU A 157 -38.94 17.36 9.57
C LEU A 157 -37.83 16.50 8.95
N LEU A 158 -37.64 15.30 9.46
CA LEU A 158 -36.58 14.37 9.02
C LEU A 158 -36.86 13.85 7.59
N SER A 159 -38.11 13.60 7.22
CA SER A 159 -38.47 13.13 5.88
C SER A 159 -38.33 14.16 4.77
N ARG A 160 -38.06 15.43 5.10
CA ARG A 160 -37.84 16.49 4.08
C ARG A 160 -36.55 16.31 3.28
N VAL A 161 -35.60 15.58 3.83
CA VAL A 161 -34.29 15.35 3.22
C VAL A 161 -34.04 13.85 3.15
N ASN A 162 -34.04 13.30 1.93
CA ASN A 162 -33.71 11.91 1.71
C ASN A 162 -32.24 11.81 1.34
N VAL A 163 -31.41 11.38 2.29
CA VAL A 163 -29.95 11.30 2.15
C VAL A 163 -29.53 9.86 1.90
N ASN A 164 -28.78 9.64 0.84
CA ASN A 164 -28.00 8.42 0.65
C ASN A 164 -26.62 8.61 1.31
N TRP A 165 -26.43 8.02 2.47
CA TRP A 165 -25.19 8.18 3.24
C TRP A 165 -23.96 7.61 2.54
N LEU A 166 -24.12 6.69 1.60
CA LEU A 166 -22.99 6.20 0.80
C LEU A 166 -22.45 7.30 -0.10
N ASP A 167 -23.35 8.02 -0.77
CA ASP A 167 -22.96 9.10 -1.70
C ASP A 167 -22.38 10.32 -0.95
N GLU A 168 -22.76 10.51 0.33
CA GLU A 168 -22.25 11.60 1.16
C GLU A 168 -20.87 11.29 1.78
N VAL A 169 -20.58 10.02 2.04
CA VAL A 169 -19.35 9.59 2.76
C VAL A 169 -18.26 9.14 1.79
N PHE A 170 -18.66 8.57 0.66
CA PHE A 170 -17.72 8.03 -0.32
C PHE A 170 -17.71 8.85 -1.60
N ASN A 171 -16.52 9.02 -2.15
CA ASN A 171 -16.38 9.57 -3.50
C ASN A 171 -16.66 8.47 -4.54
N ASP A 172 -17.57 8.72 -5.46
CA ASP A 172 -17.88 7.79 -6.55
C ASP A 172 -16.66 7.50 -7.42
N ARG A 173 -15.78 8.49 -7.56
CA ARG A 173 -14.54 8.38 -8.35
C ARG A 173 -13.44 9.22 -7.71
N ALA A 174 -12.60 8.59 -6.93
CA ALA A 174 -11.41 9.20 -6.36
C ALA A 174 -10.26 9.16 -7.38
N PRO A 175 -9.77 10.30 -7.90
CA PRO A 175 -8.70 10.32 -8.88
C PRO A 175 -7.39 9.86 -8.28
N LEU A 176 -6.57 9.24 -9.13
CA LEU A 176 -5.21 8.82 -8.84
C LEU A 176 -4.32 9.27 -9.98
N GLN A 177 -3.20 9.90 -9.67
CA GLN A 177 -2.20 10.29 -10.64
C GLN A 177 -0.79 10.01 -10.14
N SER A 178 0.04 9.49 -11.04
CA SER A 178 1.43 9.19 -10.74
C SER A 178 2.31 9.55 -11.93
N TYR A 179 3.36 10.30 -11.67
CA TYR A 179 4.37 10.67 -12.68
C TYR A 179 5.74 10.33 -12.13
N GLU A 180 6.55 9.70 -12.94
CA GLU A 180 7.91 9.32 -12.57
C GLU A 180 8.87 9.55 -13.73
N LEU A 181 9.99 10.15 -13.42
CA LEU A 181 11.11 10.30 -14.33
C LEU A 181 12.34 9.62 -13.73
N SER A 182 12.99 8.75 -14.48
CA SER A 182 14.25 8.16 -14.04
C SER A 182 15.31 8.22 -15.14
N ILE A 183 16.56 8.36 -14.72
CA ILE A 183 17.74 8.41 -15.58
C ILE A 183 18.77 7.46 -15.00
N ASN A 184 19.24 6.53 -15.80
CA ASN A 184 20.27 5.60 -15.38
C ASN A 184 21.36 5.40 -16.43
N ARG A 185 22.59 5.17 -15.97
CA ARG A 185 23.72 4.76 -16.77
C ARG A 185 24.84 4.20 -15.89
N ALA A 186 25.59 3.26 -16.41
CA ALA A 186 26.88 2.87 -15.87
C ALA A 186 27.94 2.95 -16.96
N THR A 187 29.09 3.50 -16.59
CA THR A 187 30.34 3.52 -17.36
C THR A 187 31.43 2.90 -16.49
N ASP A 188 32.61 2.67 -17.02
CA ASP A 188 33.76 2.15 -16.26
C ASP A 188 34.14 3.02 -15.04
N ARG A 189 33.76 4.29 -15.04
CA ARG A 189 34.13 5.26 -13.99
C ARG A 189 32.97 5.76 -13.16
N LEU A 190 31.75 5.66 -13.66
CA LEU A 190 30.57 6.26 -13.01
C LEU A 190 29.37 5.34 -13.20
N ASN A 191 28.71 5.03 -12.08
CA ASN A 191 27.44 4.33 -12.07
C ASN A 191 26.44 5.21 -11.33
N TYR A 192 25.32 5.54 -11.99
CA TYR A 192 24.27 6.35 -11.40
C TYR A 192 22.88 5.89 -11.80
N TYR A 193 21.98 6.01 -10.87
CA TYR A 193 20.53 5.92 -11.02
C TYR A 193 19.94 7.11 -10.25
N VAL A 194 19.14 7.91 -10.93
CA VAL A 194 18.44 9.05 -10.33
C VAL A 194 16.99 8.98 -10.76
N SER A 195 16.10 9.07 -9.81
CA SER A 195 14.66 9.09 -10.04
C SER A 195 13.99 10.23 -9.29
N GLY A 196 12.86 10.67 -9.79
CA GLY A 196 11.97 11.59 -9.12
C GLY A 196 10.54 11.26 -9.51
N GLY A 197 9.64 11.23 -8.52
CA GLY A 197 8.25 10.88 -8.72
C GLY A 197 7.31 11.82 -8.00
N PHE A 198 6.12 11.94 -8.55
CA PHE A 198 4.97 12.59 -7.93
C PHE A 198 3.82 11.58 -7.93
N TYR A 199 3.20 11.42 -6.78
CA TYR A 199 2.04 10.56 -6.59
C TYR A 199 0.97 11.32 -5.81
N ASP A 200 -0.25 11.27 -6.30
CA ASP A 200 -1.40 11.90 -5.67
C ASP A 200 -2.62 11.00 -5.84
N GLN A 201 -3.34 10.78 -4.75
CA GLN A 201 -4.53 9.93 -4.72
C GLN A 201 -5.53 10.48 -3.71
N ASP A 202 -6.73 10.70 -4.17
CA ASP A 202 -7.86 11.03 -3.30
C ASP A 202 -8.41 9.78 -2.62
N GLY A 203 -8.94 9.95 -1.43
CA GLY A 203 -9.69 8.91 -0.71
C GLY A 203 -11.05 8.65 -1.36
N ILE A 204 -11.48 7.40 -1.30
CA ILE A 204 -12.82 6.97 -1.69
C ILE A 204 -13.85 7.49 -0.72
#